data_31feccd3d8606426adda521a801f1f35
#
_entry.id   31feccd3d8606426adda521a801f1f35
#
_cell.length_a   1.000
_cell.length_b   1.000
_cell.length_c   1.000
_cell.angle_alpha   90.00
_cell.angle_beta   90.00
_cell.angle_gamma   90.00
#
_symmetry.space_group_name_H-M   'P 1'
#
loop_
_entity.id
_entity.type
_entity.pdbx_description
1 polymer ?
#
loop_
_entity_poly.entity_id
_entity_poly.type
_entity_poly.pdbx_seq_one_letter_code
_entity_poly.pdbx_strand_id
1 'polypeptide(L)'
;MEMMTGRTLFRNHKEYDQKEVEICGWVKSNRGSKKFGFLVINDGTFFEPIQVVYDQEMDNFDVISKLNVGTAVIVNGTVIVTPDAKQPFEIHAKSVEVEGECPSDYPLQKKRHTLEYLRSISHLRPRTNTFQAVFRVRSQIAYAIHKFFQERDFVYVHTPLITGQDCEGAGEMFQVTTMDLNKIAEEGKVDYEQDFFKKPVSLTVSGQLAGETFAQAFRNIYTFGPTFRAEDSNTTRHAAEFWMIEPEIAFADLEDDMILAEQMIKYIINYVMENAQEELQFFNKFVDKGLLERLNHVVSSDFGRVTYTEAVKLLEEHNDEFEYKVSWGIDLQTEHERYLTEKIFKRPVFVTDYPKEIKAFYMKM
;
A
#
# COMPACT_ATOMS: atom_id res chain seq x y z
N MET A 1 -26.68 8.35 22.19
CA MET A 1 -26.95 7.55 20.97
C MET A 1 -25.61 6.94 20.55
N GLU A 2 -25.55 5.71 20.10
CA GLU A 2 -24.28 5.17 19.60
C GLU A 2 -23.94 5.88 18.28
N MET A 3 -22.72 6.41 18.16
CA MET A 3 -22.28 7.17 17.01
C MET A 3 -22.19 6.26 15.77
N MET A 4 -22.92 6.60 14.72
CA MET A 4 -22.98 5.84 13.48
C MET A 4 -21.72 6.04 12.65
N THR A 5 -21.24 4.99 11.96
CA THR A 5 -20.11 5.09 11.04
C THR A 5 -20.56 5.18 9.58
N GLY A 6 -19.78 5.90 8.76
CA GLY A 6 -20.00 5.97 7.32
C GLY A 6 -20.01 4.58 6.68
N ARG A 7 -19.11 3.67 7.09
CA ARG A 7 -19.09 2.28 6.63
C ARG A 7 -20.40 1.56 6.88
N THR A 8 -20.96 1.68 8.07
CA THR A 8 -22.24 1.05 8.41
C THR A 8 -23.37 1.59 7.54
N LEU A 9 -23.42 2.91 7.37
CA LEU A 9 -24.44 3.54 6.51
C LEU A 9 -24.31 3.10 5.05
N PHE A 10 -23.12 3.16 4.46
CA PHE A 10 -22.95 2.74 3.05
C PHE A 10 -23.33 1.28 2.80
N ARG A 11 -23.01 0.39 3.74
CA ARG A 11 -23.34 -1.04 3.64
C ARG A 11 -24.83 -1.35 3.86
N ASN A 12 -25.50 -0.59 4.72
CA ASN A 12 -26.84 -0.93 5.21
C ASN A 12 -27.84 0.24 5.07
N HIS A 13 -27.58 1.22 4.17
CA HIS A 13 -28.38 2.46 4.06
C HIS A 13 -29.88 2.23 4.00
N LYS A 14 -30.35 1.15 3.33
CA LYS A 14 -31.77 0.81 3.22
C LYS A 14 -32.43 0.50 4.58
N GLU A 15 -31.67 -0.04 5.53
CA GLU A 15 -32.17 -0.35 6.88
C GLU A 15 -32.31 0.91 7.74
N TYR A 16 -31.59 1.97 7.36
CA TYR A 16 -31.58 3.25 8.07
C TYR A 16 -32.47 4.32 7.42
N ASP A 17 -33.16 4.00 6.32
CA ASP A 17 -34.08 4.95 5.68
C ASP A 17 -35.08 5.51 6.66
N GLN A 18 -35.27 6.83 6.67
CA GLN A 18 -36.11 7.61 7.59
C GLN A 18 -35.73 7.49 9.09
N LYS A 19 -34.58 6.91 9.42
CA LYS A 19 -34.10 6.84 10.82
C LYS A 19 -33.17 7.99 11.15
N GLU A 20 -33.23 8.40 12.41
CA GLU A 20 -32.32 9.40 12.97
C GLU A 20 -30.99 8.76 13.29
N VAL A 21 -29.91 9.44 12.93
CA VAL A 21 -28.54 9.03 13.17
C VAL A 21 -27.71 10.22 13.66
N GLU A 22 -26.69 9.91 14.47
CA GLU A 22 -25.61 10.82 14.80
C GLU A 22 -24.34 10.33 14.14
N ILE A 23 -23.69 11.20 13.36
CA ILE A 23 -22.45 10.92 12.66
C ILE A 23 -21.47 12.07 12.82
N CYS A 24 -20.18 11.76 13.00
CA CYS A 24 -19.12 12.75 13.00
C CYS A 24 -18.24 12.63 11.76
N GLY A 25 -17.49 13.67 11.44
CA GLY A 25 -16.56 13.63 10.33
C GLY A 25 -15.91 14.98 10.03
N TRP A 26 -15.03 14.95 9.06
CA TRP A 26 -14.34 16.14 8.58
C TRP A 26 -14.95 16.64 7.27
N VAL A 27 -15.16 17.95 7.17
CA VAL A 27 -15.68 18.61 5.97
C VAL A 27 -14.72 18.40 4.79
N LYS A 28 -15.21 17.81 3.71
CA LYS A 28 -14.51 17.67 2.42
C LYS A 28 -14.91 18.76 1.43
N SER A 29 -16.15 19.20 1.47
CA SER A 29 -16.63 20.35 0.72
C SER A 29 -17.90 20.89 1.32
N ASN A 30 -18.11 22.18 1.15
CA ASN A 30 -19.34 22.87 1.51
C ASN A 30 -19.83 23.66 0.29
N ARG A 31 -21.11 23.55 -0.04
CA ARG A 31 -21.77 24.27 -1.13
C ARG A 31 -23.13 24.69 -0.67
N GLY A 32 -23.33 25.98 -0.51
CA GLY A 32 -24.60 26.54 -0.04
C GLY A 32 -25.23 27.51 -1.03
N SER A 33 -26.54 27.66 -0.89
CA SER A 33 -27.33 28.74 -1.42
C SER A 33 -27.85 29.59 -0.25
N LYS A 34 -28.69 30.60 -0.52
CA LYS A 34 -29.30 31.42 0.55
C LYS A 34 -30.33 30.65 1.41
N LYS A 35 -30.83 29.51 0.94
CA LYS A 35 -31.90 28.75 1.59
C LYS A 35 -31.49 27.37 2.10
N PHE A 36 -30.54 26.72 1.45
CA PHE A 36 -30.06 25.40 1.83
C PHE A 36 -28.64 25.18 1.34
N GLY A 37 -27.96 24.16 1.86
CA GLY A 37 -26.63 23.77 1.40
C GLY A 37 -26.37 22.28 1.52
N PHE A 38 -25.24 21.88 0.94
CA PHE A 38 -24.72 20.52 0.95
C PHE A 38 -23.34 20.53 1.61
N LEU A 39 -23.26 19.93 2.76
CA LEU A 39 -22.02 19.66 3.46
C LEU A 39 -21.61 18.23 3.15
N VAL A 40 -20.42 18.04 2.61
CA VAL A 40 -19.87 16.70 2.33
C VAL A 40 -18.84 16.40 3.41
N ILE A 41 -19.07 15.35 4.18
CA ILE A 41 -18.21 14.93 5.29
C ILE A 41 -17.66 13.53 5.06
N ASN A 42 -16.53 13.23 5.67
CA ASN A 42 -15.97 11.86 5.70
C ASN A 42 -15.47 11.58 7.11
N ASP A 43 -15.92 10.46 7.68
CA ASP A 43 -15.57 10.01 9.04
C ASP A 43 -14.31 9.13 9.07
N GLY A 44 -13.71 8.85 7.91
CA GLY A 44 -12.55 8.01 7.80
C GLY A 44 -12.84 6.49 7.79
N THR A 45 -14.05 6.04 8.06
CA THR A 45 -14.37 4.59 8.11
C THR A 45 -14.67 4.00 6.73
N PHE A 46 -15.07 4.82 5.77
CA PHE A 46 -15.37 4.42 4.40
C PHE A 46 -14.70 5.37 3.39
N PHE A 47 -14.48 4.90 2.16
CA PHE A 47 -13.81 5.72 1.15
C PHE A 47 -14.71 6.84 0.63
N GLU A 48 -15.96 6.52 0.29
CA GLU A 48 -16.92 7.49 -0.19
C GLU A 48 -17.38 8.43 0.94
N PRO A 49 -17.48 9.73 0.67
CA PRO A 49 -17.96 10.70 1.63
C PRO A 49 -19.49 10.73 1.71
N ILE A 50 -20.01 11.19 2.84
CA ILE A 50 -21.45 11.35 3.09
C ILE A 50 -21.90 12.76 2.72
N GLN A 51 -23.00 12.89 2.02
CA GLN A 51 -23.67 14.16 1.77
C GLN A 51 -24.66 14.45 2.89
N VAL A 52 -24.54 15.65 3.48
CA VAL A 52 -25.44 16.19 4.48
C VAL A 52 -26.15 17.40 3.88
N VAL A 53 -27.48 17.41 3.93
CA VAL A 53 -28.31 18.55 3.52
C VAL A 53 -28.65 19.37 4.76
N TYR A 54 -28.42 20.68 4.71
CA TYR A 54 -28.78 21.62 5.77
C TYR A 54 -29.55 22.81 5.18
N ASP A 55 -30.43 23.43 5.95
CA ASP A 55 -31.29 24.50 5.49
C ASP A 55 -31.29 25.73 6.41
N GLN A 56 -31.98 26.78 5.94
CA GLN A 56 -32.04 28.09 6.61
C GLN A 56 -32.84 28.10 7.92
N GLU A 57 -33.56 27.02 8.25
CA GLU A 57 -34.32 26.90 9.49
C GLU A 57 -33.43 26.55 10.68
N MET A 58 -32.19 26.16 10.40
CA MET A 58 -31.20 25.86 11.44
C MET A 58 -30.63 27.14 12.07
N ASP A 59 -30.62 27.22 13.38
CA ASP A 59 -30.17 28.41 14.14
C ASP A 59 -28.75 28.86 13.79
N ASN A 60 -27.87 27.92 13.41
CA ASN A 60 -26.48 28.21 13.07
C ASN A 60 -26.18 28.10 11.57
N PHE A 61 -27.20 28.25 10.70
CA PHE A 61 -27.06 28.18 9.24
C PHE A 61 -25.93 29.06 8.68
N ASP A 62 -25.82 30.30 9.18
CA ASP A 62 -24.77 31.23 8.75
C ASP A 62 -23.37 30.77 9.09
N VAL A 63 -23.20 30.03 10.17
CA VAL A 63 -21.94 29.42 10.56
C VAL A 63 -21.65 28.22 9.66
N ILE A 64 -22.61 27.29 9.52
CA ILE A 64 -22.46 26.06 8.72
C ILE A 64 -22.14 26.42 7.27
N SER A 65 -22.81 27.42 6.71
CA SER A 65 -22.61 27.84 5.32
C SER A 65 -21.20 28.32 4.98
N LYS A 66 -20.40 28.66 5.99
CA LYS A 66 -19.04 29.20 5.88
C LYS A 66 -17.95 28.22 6.33
N LEU A 67 -18.30 26.98 6.72
CA LEU A 67 -17.33 26.02 7.21
C LEU A 67 -16.28 25.69 6.15
N ASN A 68 -15.03 25.74 6.58
CA ASN A 68 -13.88 25.40 5.75
C ASN A 68 -13.70 23.88 5.61
N VAL A 69 -13.00 23.46 4.55
CA VAL A 69 -12.51 22.08 4.40
C VAL A 69 -11.60 21.73 5.57
N GLY A 70 -11.81 20.55 6.16
CA GLY A 70 -11.05 20.09 7.31
C GLY A 70 -11.70 20.37 8.66
N THR A 71 -12.73 21.21 8.73
CA THR A 71 -13.52 21.42 9.96
C THR A 71 -14.11 20.11 10.45
N ALA A 72 -14.02 19.83 11.74
CA ALA A 72 -14.65 18.67 12.38
C ALA A 72 -16.06 19.01 12.82
N VAL A 73 -17.01 18.15 12.50
CA VAL A 73 -18.44 18.35 12.81
C VAL A 73 -19.09 17.09 13.35
N ILE A 74 -20.10 17.27 14.21
CA ILE A 74 -21.09 16.26 14.59
C ILE A 74 -22.41 16.64 13.94
N VAL A 75 -23.03 15.69 13.27
CA VAL A 75 -24.30 15.87 12.56
C VAL A 75 -25.34 14.93 13.12
N ASN A 76 -26.45 15.49 13.63
CA ASN A 76 -27.66 14.74 13.92
C ASN A 76 -28.66 14.98 12.79
N GLY A 77 -29.23 13.93 12.23
CA GLY A 77 -30.15 14.06 11.09
C GLY A 77 -30.84 12.77 10.73
N THR A 78 -31.70 12.86 9.73
CA THR A 78 -32.47 11.75 9.21
C THR A 78 -31.82 11.21 7.92
N VAL A 79 -31.60 9.92 7.84
CA VAL A 79 -31.10 9.25 6.60
C VAL A 79 -32.23 9.22 5.58
N ILE A 80 -31.95 9.66 4.37
CA ILE A 80 -32.88 9.62 3.24
C ILE A 80 -32.21 8.83 2.13
N VAL A 81 -32.80 7.70 1.76
CA VAL A 81 -32.33 6.89 0.61
C VAL A 81 -32.66 7.58 -0.69
N THR A 82 -31.67 7.71 -1.58
CA THR A 82 -31.75 8.44 -2.85
C THR A 82 -31.38 7.54 -4.03
N PRO A 83 -32.27 6.60 -4.43
CA PRO A 83 -31.94 5.55 -5.39
C PRO A 83 -31.59 6.09 -6.79
N ASP A 84 -32.12 7.24 -7.16
CA ASP A 84 -31.91 7.88 -8.47
C ASP A 84 -30.76 8.92 -8.46
N ALA A 85 -30.14 9.14 -7.31
CA ALA A 85 -29.02 10.08 -7.18
C ALA A 85 -27.67 9.38 -7.35
N LYS A 86 -26.60 10.18 -7.43
CA LYS A 86 -25.24 9.65 -7.52
C LYS A 86 -24.81 8.90 -6.26
N GLN A 87 -25.21 9.41 -5.09
CA GLN A 87 -25.01 8.77 -3.80
C GLN A 87 -26.25 7.94 -3.42
N PRO A 88 -26.10 6.80 -2.71
CA PRO A 88 -27.22 5.93 -2.37
C PRO A 88 -28.13 6.49 -1.28
N PHE A 89 -27.65 7.46 -0.52
CA PHE A 89 -28.39 8.15 0.54
C PHE A 89 -27.78 9.52 0.83
N GLU A 90 -28.51 10.34 1.55
CA GLU A 90 -28.03 11.58 2.15
C GLU A 90 -28.58 11.71 3.57
N ILE A 91 -28.03 12.62 4.38
CA ILE A 91 -28.50 12.92 5.71
C ILE A 91 -29.13 14.31 5.70
N HIS A 92 -30.41 14.41 6.03
CA HIS A 92 -31.07 15.67 6.25
C HIS A 92 -30.81 16.11 7.70
N ALA A 93 -29.94 17.08 7.87
CA ALA A 93 -29.49 17.53 9.17
C ALA A 93 -30.62 18.18 9.97
N LYS A 94 -30.71 17.84 11.25
CA LYS A 94 -31.49 18.53 12.28
C LYS A 94 -30.61 19.49 13.09
N SER A 95 -29.35 19.08 13.30
CA SER A 95 -28.32 19.92 13.88
C SER A 95 -26.95 19.58 13.32
N VAL A 96 -26.08 20.59 13.26
CA VAL A 96 -24.66 20.44 12.95
C VAL A 96 -23.89 21.20 14.02
N GLU A 97 -23.11 20.49 14.79
CA GLU A 97 -22.22 21.02 15.81
C GLU A 97 -20.79 21.09 15.29
N VAL A 98 -20.08 22.17 15.53
CA VAL A 98 -18.68 22.37 15.16
C VAL A 98 -17.80 21.98 16.33
N GLU A 99 -17.14 20.81 16.22
CA GLU A 99 -16.21 20.29 17.21
C GLU A 99 -14.83 20.93 17.12
N GLY A 100 -14.40 21.27 15.93
CA GLY A 100 -13.10 21.87 15.70
C GLY A 100 -13.04 22.64 14.38
N GLU A 101 -12.75 23.92 14.47
CA GLU A 101 -12.60 24.77 13.30
C GLU A 101 -11.32 24.46 12.51
N CYS A 102 -11.37 24.67 11.22
CA CYS A 102 -10.21 24.61 10.34
C CYS A 102 -9.95 25.99 9.74
N PRO A 103 -8.72 26.52 9.83
CA PRO A 103 -8.41 27.83 9.31
C PRO A 103 -8.47 27.89 7.78
N SER A 104 -8.68 29.08 7.23
CA SER A 104 -8.85 29.29 5.78
C SER A 104 -7.58 29.02 4.96
N ASP A 105 -6.42 29.05 5.59
CA ASP A 105 -5.11 28.75 4.98
C ASP A 105 -4.72 27.28 5.02
N TYR A 106 -5.65 26.40 5.43
CA TYR A 106 -5.43 24.95 5.42
C TYR A 106 -4.95 24.47 4.04
N PRO A 107 -3.79 23.77 3.97
CA PRO A 107 -3.13 23.49 2.68
C PRO A 107 -3.93 22.61 1.71
N LEU A 108 -4.77 21.69 2.23
CA LEU A 108 -5.55 20.77 1.41
C LEU A 108 -6.90 21.37 1.04
N GLN A 109 -6.87 22.39 0.20
CA GLN A 109 -8.07 23.00 -0.38
C GLN A 109 -8.70 22.11 -1.46
N LYS A 110 -9.96 22.41 -1.86
CA LYS A 110 -10.69 21.70 -2.92
C LYS A 110 -10.09 21.94 -4.30
N LYS A 111 -8.91 21.39 -4.54
CA LYS A 111 -8.19 21.41 -5.83
C LYS A 111 -7.36 20.13 -5.98
N ARG A 112 -6.94 19.84 -7.20
CA ARG A 112 -5.99 18.75 -7.44
C ARG A 112 -4.61 19.14 -6.90
N HIS A 113 -3.98 18.26 -6.13
CA HIS A 113 -2.62 18.40 -5.62
C HIS A 113 -1.72 17.41 -6.35
N THR A 114 -0.50 17.84 -6.69
CA THR A 114 0.52 16.94 -7.27
C THR A 114 1.11 16.04 -6.20
N LEU A 115 1.65 14.89 -6.60
CA LEU A 115 2.31 13.98 -5.66
C LEU A 115 3.55 14.62 -5.03
N GLU A 116 4.29 15.46 -5.77
CA GLU A 116 5.44 16.22 -5.25
C GLU A 116 5.02 17.19 -4.14
N TYR A 117 3.98 17.99 -4.38
CA TYR A 117 3.44 18.85 -3.34
C TYR A 117 2.99 18.07 -2.10
N LEU A 118 2.33 16.94 -2.29
CA LEU A 118 1.88 16.09 -1.16
C LEU A 118 3.05 15.46 -0.38
N ARG A 119 4.23 15.28 -1.01
CA ARG A 119 5.44 14.89 -0.29
C ARG A 119 5.95 15.99 0.63
N SER A 120 5.86 17.26 0.23
CA SER A 120 6.29 18.39 1.06
C SER A 120 5.40 18.61 2.30
N ILE A 121 4.16 18.11 2.28
CA ILE A 121 3.20 18.12 3.39
C ILE A 121 2.81 16.69 3.80
N SER A 122 3.78 15.82 3.97
CA SER A 122 3.61 14.37 4.16
C SER A 122 2.66 14.01 5.31
N HIS A 123 2.62 14.81 6.40
CA HIS A 123 1.72 14.66 7.54
C HIS A 123 0.24 14.93 7.21
N LEU A 124 -0.06 15.66 6.14
CA LEU A 124 -1.44 15.94 5.69
C LEU A 124 -1.88 15.04 4.52
N ARG A 125 -0.96 14.49 3.75
CA ARG A 125 -1.30 13.71 2.54
C ARG A 125 -2.28 12.55 2.77
N PRO A 126 -2.32 11.86 3.94
CA PRO A 126 -3.30 10.80 4.19
C PRO A 126 -4.76 11.29 4.15
N ARG A 127 -5.00 12.59 4.27
CA ARG A 127 -6.34 13.19 4.21
C ARG A 127 -6.86 13.40 2.78
N THR A 128 -6.03 13.19 1.76
CA THR A 128 -6.42 13.25 0.33
C THR A 128 -7.04 11.94 -0.12
N ASN A 129 -7.96 11.98 -1.11
CA ASN A 129 -8.59 10.77 -1.63
C ASN A 129 -7.56 9.77 -2.18
N THR A 130 -6.53 10.26 -2.89
CA THR A 130 -5.47 9.39 -3.43
C THR A 130 -4.78 8.59 -2.34
N PHE A 131 -4.33 9.25 -1.26
CA PHE A 131 -3.63 8.55 -0.19
C PHE A 131 -4.55 7.82 0.78
N GLN A 132 -5.80 8.23 0.93
CA GLN A 132 -6.81 7.41 1.59
C GLN A 132 -6.98 6.07 0.87
N ALA A 133 -7.14 6.09 -0.46
CA ALA A 133 -7.21 4.86 -1.24
C ALA A 133 -5.94 4.02 -1.11
N VAL A 134 -4.75 4.63 -1.27
CA VAL A 134 -3.46 3.93 -1.15
C VAL A 134 -3.33 3.23 0.21
N PHE A 135 -3.55 3.94 1.31
CA PHE A 135 -3.34 3.35 2.65
C PHE A 135 -4.43 2.35 3.03
N ARG A 136 -5.66 2.49 2.53
CA ARG A 136 -6.71 1.49 2.71
C ARG A 136 -6.38 0.20 1.96
N VAL A 137 -6.01 0.29 0.69
CA VAL A 137 -5.59 -0.89 -0.10
C VAL A 137 -4.37 -1.53 0.53
N ARG A 138 -3.34 -0.75 0.94
CA ARG A 138 -2.16 -1.27 1.64
C ARG A 138 -2.53 -2.03 2.91
N SER A 139 -3.47 -1.50 3.70
CA SER A 139 -3.96 -2.17 4.92
C SER A 139 -4.64 -3.51 4.60
N GLN A 140 -5.47 -3.56 3.54
CA GLN A 140 -6.12 -4.79 3.11
C GLN A 140 -5.11 -5.82 2.59
N ILE A 141 -4.11 -5.38 1.83
CA ILE A 141 -3.02 -6.25 1.34
C ILE A 141 -2.26 -6.87 2.53
N ALA A 142 -1.87 -6.06 3.52
CA ALA A 142 -1.15 -6.56 4.68
C ALA A 142 -1.94 -7.62 5.44
N TYR A 143 -3.24 -7.41 5.63
CA TYR A 143 -4.11 -8.40 6.24
C TYR A 143 -4.25 -9.66 5.37
N ALA A 144 -4.42 -9.51 4.05
CA ALA A 144 -4.53 -10.62 3.12
C ALA A 144 -3.27 -11.50 3.11
N ILE A 145 -2.08 -10.90 3.20
CA ILE A 145 -0.81 -11.62 3.31
C ILE A 145 -0.80 -12.49 4.57
N HIS A 146 -1.07 -11.89 5.73
CA HIS A 146 -1.14 -12.66 6.98
C HIS A 146 -2.19 -13.76 6.92
N LYS A 147 -3.38 -13.45 6.40
CA LYS A 147 -4.47 -14.41 6.26
C LYS A 147 -4.08 -15.59 5.35
N PHE A 148 -3.47 -15.31 4.21
CA PHE A 148 -3.02 -16.34 3.25
C PHE A 148 -2.09 -17.36 3.91
N PHE A 149 -1.07 -16.88 4.62
CA PHE A 149 -0.08 -17.74 5.24
C PHE A 149 -0.61 -18.45 6.48
N GLN A 150 -1.35 -17.74 7.34
CA GLN A 150 -1.91 -18.33 8.56
C GLN A 150 -2.93 -19.44 8.26
N GLU A 151 -3.76 -19.30 7.23
CA GLU A 151 -4.71 -20.35 6.79
C GLU A 151 -4.03 -21.59 6.17
N ARG A 152 -2.69 -21.51 5.95
CA ARG A 152 -1.85 -22.61 5.42
C ARG A 152 -0.84 -23.12 6.45
N ASP A 153 -1.09 -22.86 7.73
CA ASP A 153 -0.26 -23.30 8.84
C ASP A 153 1.20 -22.79 8.82
N PHE A 154 1.43 -21.63 8.17
CA PHE A 154 2.71 -20.94 8.28
C PHE A 154 2.80 -20.17 9.58
N VAL A 155 3.95 -20.21 10.22
CA VAL A 155 4.24 -19.41 11.42
C VAL A 155 4.83 -18.06 11.01
N TYR A 156 4.18 -16.97 11.46
CA TYR A 156 4.74 -15.63 11.30
C TYR A 156 5.93 -15.43 12.24
N VAL A 157 7.06 -15.02 11.69
CA VAL A 157 8.29 -14.75 12.45
C VAL A 157 8.67 -13.27 12.34
N HIS A 158 8.79 -12.60 13.49
CA HIS A 158 9.36 -11.27 13.57
C HIS A 158 10.87 -11.39 13.76
N THR A 159 11.65 -11.15 12.69
CA THR A 159 13.10 -11.16 12.72
C THR A 159 13.66 -9.82 13.18
N PRO A 160 14.86 -9.78 13.79
CA PRO A 160 15.48 -8.54 14.25
C PRO A 160 15.71 -7.54 13.12
N LEU A 161 15.34 -6.28 13.33
CA LEU A 161 15.60 -5.19 12.37
C LEU A 161 17.00 -4.60 12.53
N ILE A 162 17.57 -4.64 13.74
CA ILE A 162 18.96 -4.25 14.00
C ILE A 162 19.79 -5.53 14.07
N THR A 163 20.75 -5.64 13.20
CA THR A 163 21.56 -6.86 13.05
C THR A 163 23.04 -6.56 12.88
N GLY A 164 23.89 -7.48 13.33
CA GLY A 164 25.32 -7.46 13.04
C GLY A 164 25.71 -8.29 11.81
N GLN A 165 24.73 -8.77 11.03
CA GLN A 165 24.95 -9.64 9.88
C GLN A 165 24.47 -8.96 8.59
N ASP A 166 25.28 -9.05 7.55
CA ASP A 166 24.89 -8.74 6.18
C ASP A 166 24.28 -10.00 5.55
N CYS A 167 22.96 -10.02 5.42
CA CYS A 167 22.21 -11.20 5.00
C CYS A 167 22.47 -11.59 3.55
N GLU A 168 22.66 -10.62 2.68
CA GLU A 168 22.73 -10.87 1.22
C GLU A 168 24.12 -10.54 0.63
N GLY A 169 25.09 -10.11 1.45
CA GLY A 169 26.35 -9.57 0.95
C GLY A 169 26.13 -8.26 0.17
N ALA A 170 25.02 -7.55 0.44
CA ALA A 170 24.58 -6.39 -0.31
C ALA A 170 25.47 -5.14 -0.10
N GLY A 171 26.36 -5.16 0.87
CA GLY A 171 27.41 -4.16 1.06
C GLY A 171 27.00 -2.78 1.51
N GLU A 172 25.78 -2.35 1.26
CA GLU A 172 25.29 -0.99 1.57
C GLU A 172 24.15 -1.01 2.59
N MET A 173 24.54 -1.15 3.86
CA MET A 173 23.60 -1.16 4.98
C MET A 173 23.60 0.18 5.72
N PHE A 174 22.42 0.63 6.14
CA PHE A 174 22.33 1.76 7.07
C PHE A 174 22.89 1.37 8.43
N GLN A 175 23.96 2.02 8.85
CA GLN A 175 24.56 1.79 10.15
C GLN A 175 23.70 2.38 11.27
N VAL A 176 23.56 1.65 12.37
CA VAL A 176 22.87 2.09 13.58
C VAL A 176 23.89 2.33 14.68
N THR A 177 23.88 3.53 15.26
CA THR A 177 24.79 3.91 16.36
C THR A 177 24.11 4.89 17.30
N THR A 178 24.51 4.87 18.56
CA THR A 178 24.15 5.86 19.59
C THR A 178 25.29 6.83 19.89
N MET A 179 26.42 6.68 19.21
CA MET A 179 27.58 7.56 19.40
C MET A 179 27.36 8.94 18.78
N ASP A 180 27.95 9.96 19.38
CA ASP A 180 27.95 11.32 18.81
C ASP A 180 28.92 11.39 17.62
N LEU A 181 28.40 11.60 16.44
CA LEU A 181 29.17 11.68 15.20
C LEU A 181 30.15 12.88 15.19
N ASN A 182 29.83 14.00 15.87
CA ASN A 182 30.75 15.13 15.97
C ASN A 182 31.97 14.75 16.82
N LYS A 183 31.74 14.06 17.93
CA LYS A 183 32.83 13.57 18.79
C LYS A 183 33.71 12.57 18.06
N ILE A 184 33.14 11.66 17.28
CA ILE A 184 33.90 10.74 16.42
C ILE A 184 34.76 11.50 15.42
N ALA A 185 34.20 12.54 14.79
CA ALA A 185 34.94 13.35 13.84
C ALA A 185 36.11 14.11 14.50
N GLU A 186 35.95 14.59 15.73
CA GLU A 186 37.01 15.25 16.51
C GLU A 186 38.12 14.26 16.90
N GLU A 187 37.76 13.05 17.35
CA GLU A 187 38.67 12.02 17.81
C GLU A 187 39.37 11.27 16.64
N GLY A 188 38.81 11.35 15.44
CA GLY A 188 39.35 10.72 14.23
C GLY A 188 39.32 9.19 14.24
N LYS A 189 38.56 8.56 15.15
CA LYS A 189 38.40 7.10 15.23
C LYS A 189 37.04 6.71 15.77
N VAL A 190 36.58 5.52 15.38
CA VAL A 190 35.38 4.87 15.92
C VAL A 190 35.80 3.82 16.97
N ASP A 191 35.23 3.91 18.14
CA ASP A 191 35.41 2.93 19.20
C ASP A 191 34.07 2.28 19.55
N TYR A 192 33.75 1.17 18.91
CA TYR A 192 32.47 0.48 19.07
C TYR A 192 32.25 -0.09 20.49
N GLU A 193 33.30 -0.26 21.31
CA GLU A 193 33.13 -0.67 22.71
C GLU A 193 32.36 0.35 23.54
N GLN A 194 32.30 1.61 23.08
CA GLN A 194 31.48 2.69 23.66
C GLN A 194 30.07 2.77 23.11
N ASP A 195 29.76 2.06 22.01
CA ASP A 195 28.42 2.04 21.43
C ASP A 195 27.51 1.07 22.18
N PHE A 196 26.19 1.22 21.95
CA PHE A 196 25.15 0.45 22.64
C PHE A 196 25.35 -1.07 22.55
N PHE A 197 25.61 -1.59 21.35
CA PHE A 197 25.82 -3.03 21.13
C PHE A 197 27.27 -3.49 21.25
N LYS A 198 28.19 -2.57 21.52
CA LYS A 198 29.66 -2.84 21.63
C LYS A 198 30.27 -3.49 20.37
N LYS A 199 29.61 -3.34 19.24
CA LYS A 199 30.02 -3.81 17.91
C LYS A 199 29.25 -3.06 16.83
N PRO A 200 29.76 -3.03 15.58
CA PRO A 200 29.00 -2.46 14.48
C PRO A 200 27.70 -3.23 14.25
N VAL A 201 26.60 -2.51 14.11
CA VAL A 201 25.29 -3.04 13.76
C VAL A 201 24.63 -2.14 12.73
N SER A 202 23.71 -2.71 11.97
CA SER A 202 23.03 -2.03 10.87
C SER A 202 21.55 -2.38 10.85
N LEU A 203 20.77 -1.64 10.05
CA LEU A 203 19.41 -2.03 9.71
C LEU A 203 19.45 -3.20 8.74
N THR A 204 18.57 -4.18 8.93
CA THR A 204 18.52 -5.40 8.13
C THR A 204 18.14 -5.13 6.67
N VAL A 205 18.76 -5.85 5.74
CA VAL A 205 18.42 -5.87 4.32
C VAL A 205 17.44 -6.99 3.96
N SER A 206 17.24 -7.97 4.87
CA SER A 206 16.35 -9.12 4.72
C SER A 206 16.15 -9.84 6.05
N GLY A 207 15.00 -10.45 6.24
CA GLY A 207 14.75 -11.36 7.37
C GLY A 207 15.22 -12.80 7.14
N GLN A 208 15.74 -13.14 5.97
CA GLN A 208 15.98 -14.51 5.51
C GLN A 208 16.87 -15.31 6.46
N LEU A 209 18.11 -14.89 6.73
CA LEU A 209 19.03 -15.68 7.55
C LEU A 209 18.49 -15.99 8.96
N ALA A 210 17.79 -15.03 9.57
CA ALA A 210 17.14 -15.27 10.84
C ALA A 210 15.91 -16.18 10.67
N GLY A 211 15.12 -15.98 9.60
CA GLY A 211 13.93 -16.77 9.29
C GLY A 211 14.24 -18.25 9.05
N GLU A 212 15.30 -18.57 8.31
CA GLU A 212 15.71 -19.96 8.03
C GLU A 212 15.96 -20.76 9.30
N THR A 213 16.47 -20.14 10.38
CA THR A 213 16.68 -20.82 11.66
C THR A 213 15.34 -21.26 12.29
N PHE A 214 14.27 -20.50 12.08
CA PHE A 214 12.92 -20.85 12.53
C PHE A 214 12.28 -21.91 11.63
N ALA A 215 12.55 -21.91 10.34
CA ALA A 215 12.03 -22.92 9.41
C ALA A 215 12.49 -24.33 9.81
N GLN A 216 13.67 -24.48 10.39
CA GLN A 216 14.16 -25.77 10.92
C GLN A 216 13.38 -26.23 12.17
N ALA A 217 12.65 -25.36 12.83
CA ALA A 217 11.82 -25.70 14.00
C ALA A 217 10.33 -25.81 13.63
N PHE A 218 9.85 -24.95 12.72
CA PHE A 218 8.43 -24.81 12.42
C PHE A 218 8.04 -25.30 11.01
N ARG A 219 9.00 -25.72 10.20
CA ARG A 219 8.83 -26.19 8.82
C ARG A 219 8.46 -25.07 7.85
N ASN A 220 7.30 -24.45 8.02
CA ASN A 220 6.80 -23.39 7.16
C ASN A 220 6.72 -22.10 7.97
N ILE A 221 7.46 -21.09 7.58
CA ILE A 221 7.45 -19.78 8.23
C ILE A 221 7.30 -18.68 7.17
N TYR A 222 6.98 -17.49 7.60
CA TYR A 222 7.14 -16.30 6.77
C TYR A 222 7.54 -15.10 7.63
N THR A 223 8.37 -14.25 7.06
CA THR A 223 8.54 -12.88 7.55
C THR A 223 7.65 -11.95 6.73
N PHE A 224 7.20 -10.88 7.33
CA PHE A 224 6.55 -9.77 6.66
C PHE A 224 6.84 -8.52 7.47
N GLY A 225 7.84 -7.75 7.05
CA GLY A 225 8.32 -6.63 7.81
C GLY A 225 9.22 -5.67 7.02
N PRO A 226 9.58 -4.54 7.65
CA PRO A 226 10.42 -3.55 7.02
C PRO A 226 11.86 -4.06 6.82
N THR A 227 12.42 -3.73 5.66
CA THR A 227 13.80 -3.94 5.28
C THR A 227 14.40 -2.65 4.74
N PHE A 228 15.71 -2.52 4.79
CA PHE A 228 16.40 -1.27 4.52
C PHE A 228 17.62 -1.53 3.64
N ARG A 229 17.73 -0.78 2.54
CA ARG A 229 18.89 -0.85 1.62
C ARG A 229 19.37 0.55 1.32
N ALA A 230 20.66 0.80 1.52
CA ALA A 230 21.28 2.11 1.40
C ALA A 230 21.85 2.37 -0.02
N GLU A 231 21.57 1.50 -0.97
CA GLU A 231 22.02 1.62 -2.36
C GLU A 231 21.58 2.97 -2.96
N ASP A 232 22.52 3.70 -3.52
CA ASP A 232 22.24 4.93 -4.25
C ASP A 232 21.65 4.64 -5.63
N SER A 233 20.36 4.31 -5.64
CA SER A 233 19.62 3.97 -6.85
C SER A 233 18.42 4.88 -7.05
N ASN A 234 18.41 5.61 -8.17
CA ASN A 234 17.34 6.55 -8.52
C ASN A 234 16.40 5.96 -9.57
N THR A 235 15.72 4.86 -9.23
CA THR A 235 14.73 4.21 -10.10
C THR A 235 13.34 4.20 -9.47
N THR A 236 12.31 3.90 -10.25
CA THR A 236 10.94 3.78 -9.77
C THR A 236 10.68 2.54 -8.92
N ARG A 237 11.63 1.60 -8.87
CA ARG A 237 11.52 0.32 -8.16
C ARG A 237 12.33 0.26 -6.87
N HIS A 238 13.21 1.23 -6.61
CA HIS A 238 14.07 1.25 -5.42
C HIS A 238 13.51 2.21 -4.36
N ALA A 239 13.48 1.75 -3.15
CA ALA A 239 13.18 2.53 -1.96
C ALA A 239 14.15 2.14 -0.85
N ALA A 240 14.60 3.11 -0.07
CA ALA A 240 15.51 2.87 1.04
C ALA A 240 14.87 2.07 2.19
N GLU A 241 13.55 2.13 2.32
CA GLU A 241 12.74 1.35 3.26
C GLU A 241 11.54 0.75 2.50
N PHE A 242 11.35 -0.54 2.63
CA PHE A 242 10.22 -1.28 2.05
C PHE A 242 9.90 -2.52 2.89
N TRP A 243 8.75 -3.14 2.64
CA TRP A 243 8.37 -4.37 3.33
C TRP A 243 8.55 -5.56 2.40
N MET A 244 9.22 -6.59 2.90
CA MET A 244 9.39 -7.86 2.20
C MET A 244 8.45 -8.94 2.74
N ILE A 245 8.00 -9.81 1.86
CA ILE A 245 7.30 -11.05 2.16
C ILE A 245 8.28 -12.17 1.86
N GLU A 246 8.72 -12.90 2.85
CA GLU A 246 9.78 -13.90 2.72
C GLU A 246 9.30 -15.21 3.37
N PRO A 247 8.57 -16.07 2.61
CA PRO A 247 8.21 -17.40 3.09
C PRO A 247 9.39 -18.35 2.98
N GLU A 248 9.53 -19.23 3.98
CA GLU A 248 10.49 -20.34 3.98
C GLU A 248 9.75 -21.66 4.16
N ILE A 249 9.98 -22.62 3.28
CA ILE A 249 9.29 -23.89 3.22
C ILE A 249 10.28 -25.03 3.27
N ALA A 250 10.39 -25.72 4.41
CA ALA A 250 11.26 -26.87 4.52
C ALA A 250 10.71 -28.05 3.67
N PHE A 251 11.63 -28.80 3.05
CA PHE A 251 11.34 -29.97 2.20
C PHE A 251 10.60 -29.65 0.88
N ALA A 252 10.58 -28.39 0.47
CA ALA A 252 10.03 -27.94 -0.79
C ALA A 252 11.10 -27.89 -1.89
N ASP A 253 10.65 -27.98 -3.12
CA ASP A 253 11.47 -27.72 -4.30
C ASP A 253 11.02 -26.45 -5.04
N LEU A 254 11.65 -26.13 -6.17
CA LEU A 254 11.34 -24.93 -6.97
C LEU A 254 9.89 -24.95 -7.48
N GLU A 255 9.35 -26.11 -7.80
CA GLU A 255 7.96 -26.27 -8.26
C GLU A 255 6.98 -25.87 -7.15
N ASP A 256 7.22 -26.35 -5.93
CA ASP A 256 6.41 -26.03 -4.76
C ASP A 256 6.42 -24.51 -4.46
N ASP A 257 7.59 -23.87 -4.59
CA ASP A 257 7.76 -22.44 -4.39
C ASP A 257 7.00 -21.61 -5.43
N MET A 258 7.12 -21.98 -6.72
CA MET A 258 6.35 -21.34 -7.80
C MET A 258 4.83 -21.46 -7.60
N ILE A 259 4.36 -22.62 -7.17
CA ILE A 259 2.94 -22.86 -6.87
C ILE A 259 2.48 -21.96 -5.72
N LEU A 260 3.25 -21.87 -4.63
CA LEU A 260 2.93 -21.01 -3.50
C LEU A 260 2.89 -19.54 -3.91
N ALA A 261 3.88 -19.07 -4.66
CA ALA A 261 3.97 -17.69 -5.13
C ALA A 261 2.78 -17.32 -6.03
N GLU A 262 2.40 -18.19 -6.98
CA GLU A 262 1.23 -17.97 -7.83
C GLU A 262 -0.05 -17.89 -7.00
N GLN A 263 -0.26 -18.84 -6.08
CA GLN A 263 -1.43 -18.85 -5.20
C GLN A 263 -1.50 -17.61 -4.32
N MET A 264 -0.38 -17.18 -3.75
CA MET A 264 -0.29 -15.97 -2.92
C MET A 264 -0.70 -14.71 -3.69
N ILE A 265 -0.13 -14.50 -4.87
CA ILE A 265 -0.42 -13.33 -5.70
C ILE A 265 -1.89 -13.29 -6.08
N LYS A 266 -2.44 -14.40 -6.58
CA LYS A 266 -3.86 -14.51 -6.94
C LYS A 266 -4.78 -14.29 -5.73
N TYR A 267 -4.44 -14.85 -4.58
CA TYR A 267 -5.22 -14.69 -3.35
C TYR A 267 -5.27 -13.23 -2.90
N ILE A 268 -4.12 -12.55 -2.85
CA ILE A 268 -4.02 -11.15 -2.43
C ILE A 268 -4.83 -10.25 -3.36
N ILE A 269 -4.69 -10.43 -4.68
CA ILE A 269 -5.43 -9.64 -5.67
C ILE A 269 -6.94 -9.85 -5.51
N ASN A 270 -7.41 -11.10 -5.42
CA ASN A 270 -8.83 -11.41 -5.21
C ASN A 270 -9.35 -10.77 -3.92
N TYR A 271 -8.60 -10.90 -2.82
CA TYR A 271 -8.98 -10.33 -1.55
C TYR A 271 -9.17 -8.81 -1.61
N VAL A 272 -8.26 -8.11 -2.28
CA VAL A 272 -8.35 -6.66 -2.45
C VAL A 272 -9.51 -6.28 -3.39
N MET A 273 -9.72 -7.03 -4.47
CA MET A 273 -10.83 -6.81 -5.40
C MET A 273 -12.20 -6.97 -4.71
N GLU A 274 -12.30 -7.84 -3.71
CA GLU A 274 -13.52 -8.06 -2.93
C GLU A 274 -13.71 -7.01 -1.83
N ASN A 275 -12.63 -6.57 -1.18
CA ASN A 275 -12.69 -5.79 0.06
C ASN A 275 -12.33 -4.31 -0.06
N ALA A 276 -11.88 -3.85 -1.24
CA ALA A 276 -11.47 -2.46 -1.52
C ALA A 276 -11.99 -1.99 -2.89
N GLN A 277 -13.25 -2.28 -3.20
CA GLN A 277 -13.85 -2.00 -4.51
C GLN A 277 -13.87 -0.52 -4.86
N GLU A 278 -14.25 0.33 -3.91
CA GLU A 278 -14.35 1.78 -4.09
C GLU A 278 -12.98 2.39 -4.37
N GLU A 279 -11.97 1.97 -3.63
CA GLU A 279 -10.58 2.40 -3.80
C GLU A 279 -10.02 1.97 -5.16
N LEU A 280 -10.26 0.72 -5.56
CA LEU A 280 -9.81 0.21 -6.85
C LEU A 280 -10.52 0.90 -8.02
N GLN A 281 -11.82 1.18 -7.91
CA GLN A 281 -12.56 1.97 -8.90
C GLN A 281 -11.99 3.39 -9.01
N PHE A 282 -11.65 4.01 -7.88
CA PHE A 282 -10.99 5.31 -7.87
C PHE A 282 -9.63 5.25 -8.61
N PHE A 283 -8.80 4.26 -8.34
CA PHE A 283 -7.53 4.10 -9.03
C PHE A 283 -7.72 3.84 -10.52
N ASN A 284 -8.64 2.95 -10.89
CA ASN A 284 -8.94 2.65 -12.29
C ASN A 284 -9.42 3.89 -13.06
N LYS A 285 -10.17 4.77 -12.42
CA LYS A 285 -10.70 5.98 -13.03
C LYS A 285 -9.67 7.12 -13.14
N PHE A 286 -8.86 7.33 -12.11
CA PHE A 286 -8.06 8.55 -11.94
C PHE A 286 -6.55 8.35 -12.02
N VAL A 287 -6.06 7.10 -11.87
CA VAL A 287 -4.63 6.79 -11.85
C VAL A 287 -4.26 5.93 -13.05
N ASP A 288 -4.96 4.81 -13.26
CA ASP A 288 -4.64 3.84 -14.30
C ASP A 288 -5.90 3.16 -14.83
N LYS A 289 -6.35 3.58 -16.01
CA LYS A 289 -7.61 3.11 -16.61
C LYS A 289 -7.64 1.63 -16.96
N GLY A 290 -6.49 0.96 -17.03
CA GLY A 290 -6.38 -0.48 -17.30
C GLY A 290 -6.20 -1.34 -16.05
N LEU A 291 -6.24 -0.75 -14.85
CA LEU A 291 -5.92 -1.45 -13.62
C LEU A 291 -6.78 -2.68 -13.37
N LEU A 292 -8.10 -2.53 -13.40
CA LEU A 292 -9.03 -3.64 -13.11
C LEU A 292 -8.94 -4.76 -14.15
N GLU A 293 -8.77 -4.42 -15.42
CA GLU A 293 -8.58 -5.39 -16.49
C GLU A 293 -7.29 -6.21 -16.25
N ARG A 294 -6.20 -5.54 -15.91
CA ARG A 294 -4.91 -6.16 -15.60
C ARG A 294 -4.97 -7.08 -14.38
N LEU A 295 -5.60 -6.63 -13.29
CA LEU A 295 -5.77 -7.45 -12.08
C LEU A 295 -6.60 -8.71 -12.38
N ASN A 296 -7.72 -8.57 -13.10
CA ASN A 296 -8.56 -9.71 -13.53
C ASN A 296 -7.77 -10.67 -14.42
N HIS A 297 -6.95 -10.14 -15.34
CA HIS A 297 -6.13 -10.96 -16.20
C HIS A 297 -5.11 -11.80 -15.40
N VAL A 298 -4.42 -11.18 -14.45
CA VAL A 298 -3.45 -11.90 -13.59
C VAL A 298 -4.12 -13.03 -12.81
N VAL A 299 -5.29 -12.77 -12.21
CA VAL A 299 -6.01 -13.76 -11.39
C VAL A 299 -6.54 -14.92 -12.22
N SER A 300 -7.02 -14.65 -13.44
CA SER A 300 -7.61 -15.66 -14.33
C SER A 300 -6.60 -16.45 -15.16
N SER A 301 -5.35 -16.01 -15.23
CA SER A 301 -4.29 -16.66 -16.00
C SER A 301 -3.52 -17.68 -15.17
N ASP A 302 -3.17 -18.81 -15.74
CA ASP A 302 -2.10 -19.65 -15.20
C ASP A 302 -0.76 -18.99 -15.49
N PHE A 303 0.15 -18.98 -14.53
CA PHE A 303 1.46 -18.36 -14.72
C PHE A 303 2.32 -19.20 -15.68
N GLY A 304 2.97 -18.54 -16.63
CA GLY A 304 3.91 -19.17 -17.55
C GLY A 304 5.18 -19.60 -16.83
N ARG A 305 5.89 -20.53 -17.42
CA ARG A 305 7.20 -21.01 -16.95
C ARG A 305 8.16 -21.06 -18.12
N VAL A 306 9.34 -20.54 -17.94
CA VAL A 306 10.40 -20.53 -18.95
C VAL A 306 11.75 -20.53 -18.28
N THR A 307 12.71 -21.29 -18.81
CA THR A 307 14.08 -21.20 -18.32
C THR A 307 14.73 -19.91 -18.80
N TYR A 308 15.72 -19.42 -18.06
CA TYR A 308 16.49 -18.23 -18.45
C TYR A 308 17.08 -18.38 -19.86
N THR A 309 17.63 -19.54 -20.18
CA THR A 309 18.22 -19.81 -21.50
C THR A 309 17.19 -19.72 -22.62
N GLU A 310 15.99 -20.27 -22.43
CA GLU A 310 14.90 -20.15 -23.40
C GLU A 310 14.38 -18.71 -23.49
N ALA A 311 14.24 -18.02 -22.35
CA ALA A 311 13.82 -16.63 -22.31
C ALA A 311 14.78 -15.72 -23.09
N VAL A 312 16.10 -15.86 -22.88
CA VAL A 312 17.13 -15.13 -23.63
C VAL A 312 17.01 -15.41 -25.11
N LYS A 313 16.87 -16.67 -25.51
CA LYS A 313 16.71 -17.03 -26.93
C LYS A 313 15.49 -16.38 -27.58
N LEU A 314 14.34 -16.37 -26.88
CA LEU A 314 13.12 -15.71 -27.35
C LEU A 314 13.31 -14.17 -27.48
N LEU A 315 14.05 -13.56 -26.56
CA LEU A 315 14.33 -12.13 -26.57
C LEU A 315 15.35 -11.76 -27.64
N GLU A 316 16.37 -12.58 -27.89
CA GLU A 316 17.38 -12.34 -28.94
C GLU A 316 16.76 -12.20 -30.33
N GLU A 317 15.65 -12.90 -30.61
CA GLU A 317 14.91 -12.77 -31.87
C GLU A 317 14.32 -11.37 -32.09
N HIS A 318 14.19 -10.59 -31.00
CA HIS A 318 13.63 -9.23 -30.98
C HIS A 318 14.63 -8.17 -30.49
N ASN A 319 15.89 -8.49 -30.52
CA ASN A 319 16.93 -7.66 -29.92
C ASN A 319 16.96 -6.20 -30.48
N ASP A 320 16.50 -6.02 -31.72
CA ASP A 320 16.43 -4.69 -32.34
C ASP A 320 15.41 -3.74 -31.68
N GLU A 321 14.43 -4.30 -30.96
CA GLU A 321 13.39 -3.54 -30.26
C GLU A 321 13.84 -3.02 -28.89
N PHE A 322 14.99 -3.48 -28.35
CA PHE A 322 15.45 -3.15 -27.01
C PHE A 322 16.54 -2.05 -27.01
N GLU A 323 16.47 -1.20 -25.97
CA GLU A 323 17.52 -0.25 -25.67
C GLU A 323 18.79 -0.98 -25.21
N TYR A 324 18.62 -1.93 -24.27
CA TYR A 324 19.67 -2.81 -23.76
C TYR A 324 19.62 -4.15 -24.48
N LYS A 325 20.65 -4.42 -25.31
CA LYS A 325 20.71 -5.68 -26.06
C LYS A 325 20.82 -6.88 -25.13
N VAL A 326 19.99 -7.87 -25.34
CA VAL A 326 20.02 -9.10 -24.56
C VAL A 326 21.05 -10.07 -25.14
N SER A 327 21.75 -10.76 -24.27
CA SER A 327 22.62 -11.90 -24.56
C SER A 327 22.68 -12.82 -23.35
N TRP A 328 23.06 -14.07 -23.57
CA TRP A 328 23.15 -15.01 -22.46
C TRP A 328 24.20 -14.54 -21.41
N GLY A 329 23.87 -14.65 -20.15
CA GLY A 329 24.74 -14.28 -19.02
C GLY A 329 24.54 -12.86 -18.48
N ILE A 330 23.60 -12.05 -19.01
CA ILE A 330 23.27 -10.73 -18.47
C ILE A 330 22.04 -10.76 -17.56
N ASP A 331 21.92 -9.79 -16.68
CA ASP A 331 20.66 -9.52 -15.97
C ASP A 331 19.60 -8.99 -16.92
N LEU A 332 18.42 -9.62 -16.91
CA LEU A 332 17.28 -9.14 -17.69
C LEU A 332 16.79 -7.79 -17.17
N GLN A 333 16.71 -6.82 -18.09
CA GLN A 333 16.20 -5.50 -17.77
C GLN A 333 14.67 -5.47 -17.78
N THR A 334 14.08 -4.44 -17.19
CA THR A 334 12.62 -4.26 -17.14
C THR A 334 11.94 -4.37 -18.51
N GLU A 335 12.57 -3.87 -19.58
CA GLU A 335 12.02 -3.96 -20.94
C GLU A 335 11.96 -5.42 -21.43
N HIS A 336 12.97 -6.24 -21.09
CA HIS A 336 13.01 -7.67 -21.43
C HIS A 336 11.90 -8.44 -20.67
N GLU A 337 11.75 -8.22 -19.36
CA GLU A 337 10.71 -8.84 -18.55
C GLU A 337 9.31 -8.49 -19.05
N ARG A 338 9.10 -7.21 -19.41
CA ARG A 338 7.82 -6.76 -19.97
C ARG A 338 7.55 -7.37 -21.34
N TYR A 339 8.57 -7.53 -22.18
CA TYR A 339 8.40 -8.16 -23.48
C TYR A 339 7.99 -9.62 -23.35
N LEU A 340 8.63 -10.38 -22.45
CA LEU A 340 8.23 -11.74 -22.12
C LEU A 340 6.77 -11.80 -21.67
N THR A 341 6.39 -10.98 -20.69
CA THR A 341 5.05 -11.06 -20.07
C THR A 341 3.94 -10.44 -20.92
N GLU A 342 4.20 -9.33 -21.63
CA GLU A 342 3.17 -8.59 -22.36
C GLU A 342 3.05 -9.00 -23.84
N LYS A 343 4.14 -9.43 -24.46
CA LYS A 343 4.17 -9.76 -25.90
C LYS A 343 4.20 -11.24 -26.18
N ILE A 344 5.12 -11.98 -25.54
CA ILE A 344 5.32 -13.41 -25.82
C ILE A 344 4.28 -14.26 -25.09
N PHE A 345 4.31 -14.26 -23.76
CA PHE A 345 3.44 -15.14 -22.96
C PHE A 345 2.04 -14.56 -22.70
N LYS A 346 1.90 -13.23 -22.73
CA LYS A 346 0.67 -12.49 -22.46
C LYS A 346 0.03 -12.87 -21.11
N ARG A 347 0.87 -13.14 -20.11
CA ARG A 347 0.49 -13.54 -18.75
C ARG A 347 1.71 -13.43 -17.82
N PRO A 348 1.53 -13.47 -16.49
CA PRO A 348 2.68 -13.56 -15.57
C PRO A 348 3.54 -14.78 -15.88
N VAL A 349 4.85 -14.66 -15.68
CA VAL A 349 5.82 -15.70 -16.06
C VAL A 349 6.86 -15.86 -14.96
N PHE A 350 7.14 -17.12 -14.59
CA PHE A 350 8.32 -17.49 -13.85
C PHE A 350 9.48 -17.73 -14.82
N VAL A 351 10.61 -17.07 -14.56
CA VAL A 351 11.86 -17.34 -15.25
C VAL A 351 12.76 -18.08 -14.26
N THR A 352 13.21 -19.28 -14.63
CA THR A 352 13.97 -20.18 -13.77
C THR A 352 15.36 -20.49 -14.37
N ASP A 353 16.17 -21.21 -13.63
CA ASP A 353 17.47 -21.73 -14.10
C ASP A 353 18.41 -20.62 -14.59
N TYR A 354 18.55 -19.56 -13.79
CA TYR A 354 19.49 -18.48 -14.09
C TYR A 354 20.95 -18.96 -13.97
N PRO A 355 21.88 -18.36 -14.76
CA PRO A 355 23.30 -18.67 -14.63
C PRO A 355 23.82 -18.20 -13.25
N LYS A 356 24.70 -19.05 -12.64
CA LYS A 356 25.23 -18.77 -11.29
C LYS A 356 26.02 -17.48 -11.19
N GLU A 357 26.57 -17.01 -12.29
CA GLU A 357 27.42 -15.82 -12.38
C GLU A 357 26.67 -14.52 -12.07
N ILE A 358 25.34 -14.53 -12.24
CA ILE A 358 24.48 -13.35 -12.04
C ILE A 358 23.49 -13.53 -10.89
N LYS A 359 23.70 -14.55 -10.04
CA LYS A 359 22.84 -14.80 -8.87
C LYS A 359 23.65 -14.83 -7.58
N ALA A 360 22.96 -14.57 -6.47
CA ALA A 360 23.56 -14.58 -5.16
C ALA A 360 24.13 -15.95 -4.81
N PHE A 361 25.21 -15.96 -4.03
CA PHE A 361 25.99 -17.16 -3.70
C PHE A 361 25.19 -18.26 -2.98
N TYR A 362 24.11 -17.90 -2.29
CA TYR A 362 23.27 -18.82 -1.53
C TYR A 362 22.19 -19.51 -2.36
N MET A 363 22.01 -19.15 -3.61
CA MET A 363 21.02 -19.76 -4.49
C MET A 363 21.43 -21.18 -4.85
N LYS A 364 20.49 -22.13 -4.74
CA LYS A 364 20.66 -23.49 -5.24
C LYS A 364 20.62 -23.47 -6.76
N MET A 365 21.69 -23.97 -7.37
CA MET A 365 21.86 -24.03 -8.81
C MET A 365 21.59 -25.46 -9.31
#